data_adf6f454b87fc9f622ee6ea414335dd9
#
_entry.id   adf6f454b87fc9f622ee6ea414335dd9
#
_cell.length_a   1.000
_cell.length_b   1.000
_cell.length_c   1.000
_cell.angle_alpha   90.00
_cell.angle_beta   90.00
_cell.angle_gamma   90.00
#
_symmetry.space_group_name_H-M   'P 1'
#
loop_
_entity.id
_entity.type
_entity.pdbx_description
1 polymer ?
#
loop_
_entity_poly.entity_id
_entity_poly.type
_entity_poly.pdbx_seq_one_letter_code
_entity_poly.pdbx_strand_id
1 'polypeptide(L)'
;MEERYSEYGDIFRTNSNSLFPFIYFCNPKAIQQIFTADPDTFTSGGTNGILQYYVGRNSLLLQDGDRHKRQKKLLMPPFHGDRMRKYGDLIYNITSNVISHWKIEQPFPIRKLTQEISLKVILRAVFGLDQQGKSYEKLRVLMSDLLDSMSSPLSSTFLFFNFLRKDWGPWSPWGRFLRKKQELHELIIAEIQTAKKEGNHRDDILSLLLEARDEAGNAMSDEEIKDELLTMLFAGHETTASALAWALYWIDMIPSVGEKLMAELATIPSNSDQVAITKLPYLSAICQETLRIYPIAMNAFPRVVQKPIEIMGYQLEPGMVAIVPIYLTHHREDIYPEPKKFKPERFLERQFSPYEYLPFGGGSRRCIGSAFALFEMKLVLATILSQWELKLLPNQRISPVRRGLTMAPPANMRMVVKPKKSWQKVSQPILTSG
;
A
#
# COMPACT_ATOMS: atom_id res chain seq x y z
N MET A 1 -12.20 -3.19 -18.75
CA MET A 1 -13.19 -3.08 -17.66
C MET A 1 -14.16 -1.92 -17.87
N GLU A 2 -13.68 -0.70 -18.19
CA GLU A 2 -14.54 0.47 -18.47
C GLU A 2 -15.54 0.18 -19.60
N GLU A 3 -15.10 -0.39 -20.71
CA GLU A 3 -15.97 -0.78 -21.84
C GLU A 3 -17.11 -1.70 -21.41
N ARG A 4 -16.79 -2.73 -20.62
CA ARG A 4 -17.82 -3.66 -20.11
C ARG A 4 -18.77 -3.00 -19.12
N TYR A 5 -18.26 -2.13 -18.27
CA TYR A 5 -19.10 -1.35 -17.36
C TYR A 5 -20.06 -0.43 -18.14
N SER A 6 -19.57 0.21 -19.21
CA SER A 6 -20.40 1.03 -20.10
C SER A 6 -21.45 0.24 -20.85
N GLU A 7 -21.16 -1.02 -21.21
CA GLU A 7 -22.05 -1.89 -21.99
C GLU A 7 -23.11 -2.60 -21.11
N TYR A 8 -22.68 -3.09 -19.93
CA TYR A 8 -23.52 -3.98 -19.09
C TYR A 8 -23.98 -3.35 -17.77
N GLY A 9 -23.48 -2.17 -17.42
CA GLY A 9 -23.83 -1.48 -16.18
C GLY A 9 -23.15 -2.05 -14.93
N ASP A 10 -23.83 -1.98 -13.78
CA ASP A 10 -23.31 -2.21 -12.44
C ASP A 10 -22.93 -3.66 -12.12
N ILE A 11 -23.50 -4.62 -12.84
CA ILE A 11 -23.25 -6.06 -12.64
C ILE A 11 -22.95 -6.68 -13.99
N PHE A 12 -21.76 -7.27 -14.13
CA PHE A 12 -21.39 -7.95 -15.36
C PHE A 12 -20.50 -9.16 -15.11
N ARG A 13 -20.64 -10.13 -16.01
CA ARG A 13 -19.87 -11.36 -16.00
C ARG A 13 -18.70 -11.29 -16.97
N THR A 14 -17.55 -11.85 -16.57
CA THR A 14 -16.46 -12.10 -17.50
C THR A 14 -16.20 -13.60 -17.60
N ASN A 15 -16.14 -14.10 -18.83
CA ASN A 15 -15.67 -15.44 -19.08
C ASN A 15 -14.13 -15.40 -19.06
N SER A 16 -13.56 -15.62 -17.88
CA SER A 16 -12.16 -16.00 -17.75
C SER A 16 -12.04 -17.47 -18.15
N ASN A 17 -10.87 -17.91 -18.62
CA ASN A 17 -10.57 -19.34 -18.85
C ASN A 17 -10.61 -20.19 -17.56
N SER A 18 -11.17 -19.69 -16.48
CA SER A 18 -11.43 -20.40 -15.23
C SER A 18 -12.73 -21.19 -15.33
N LEU A 19 -12.79 -22.34 -14.62
CA LEU A 19 -13.98 -23.18 -14.51
C LEU A 19 -15.21 -22.45 -13.95
N PHE A 20 -14.99 -21.31 -13.28
CA PHE A 20 -16.04 -20.49 -12.68
C PHE A 20 -16.02 -19.07 -13.21
N PRO A 21 -17.19 -18.45 -13.45
CA PRO A 21 -17.28 -17.08 -13.93
C PRO A 21 -16.91 -16.09 -12.84
N PHE A 22 -16.24 -15.01 -13.24
CA PHE A 22 -16.05 -13.82 -12.41
C PHE A 22 -17.20 -12.84 -12.64
N ILE A 23 -17.86 -12.46 -11.55
CA ILE A 23 -18.99 -11.53 -11.57
C ILE A 23 -18.56 -10.25 -10.86
N TYR A 24 -18.60 -9.14 -11.56
CA TYR A 24 -18.20 -7.83 -11.09
C TYR A 24 -19.38 -7.06 -10.56
N PHE A 25 -19.25 -6.47 -9.38
CA PHE A 25 -20.25 -5.67 -8.71
C PHE A 25 -19.72 -4.27 -8.44
N CYS A 26 -20.19 -3.27 -9.20
CA CYS A 26 -19.73 -1.88 -9.12
C CYS A 26 -20.67 -0.99 -8.28
N ASN A 27 -21.87 -1.46 -7.96
CA ASN A 27 -22.85 -0.70 -7.19
C ASN A 27 -22.52 -0.71 -5.69
N PRO A 28 -22.50 0.44 -4.99
CA PRO A 28 -22.20 0.48 -3.55
C PRO A 28 -23.13 -0.38 -2.68
N LYS A 29 -24.40 -0.55 -3.05
CA LYS A 29 -25.33 -1.43 -2.33
C LYS A 29 -24.94 -2.90 -2.47
N ALA A 30 -24.54 -3.34 -3.67
CA ALA A 30 -24.01 -4.68 -3.88
C ALA A 30 -22.71 -4.91 -3.12
N ILE A 31 -21.81 -3.91 -3.14
CA ILE A 31 -20.54 -3.93 -2.40
C ILE A 31 -20.81 -4.04 -0.89
N GLN A 32 -21.80 -3.32 -0.37
CA GLN A 32 -22.22 -3.42 1.02
C GLN A 32 -22.68 -4.85 1.33
N GLN A 33 -23.59 -5.43 0.53
CA GLN A 33 -24.07 -6.80 0.74
C GLN A 33 -22.92 -7.81 0.75
N ILE A 34 -21.95 -7.69 -0.17
CA ILE A 34 -20.79 -8.58 -0.25
C ILE A 34 -19.87 -8.42 0.97
N PHE A 35 -19.64 -7.18 1.45
CA PHE A 35 -18.69 -6.93 2.54
C PHE A 35 -19.27 -7.18 3.93
N THR A 36 -20.60 -7.17 4.07
CA THR A 36 -21.32 -7.42 5.32
C THR A 36 -21.99 -8.79 5.37
N ALA A 37 -21.84 -9.61 4.32
CA ALA A 37 -22.35 -10.98 4.31
C ALA A 37 -21.75 -11.79 5.45
N ASP A 38 -22.51 -12.83 5.85
CA ASP A 38 -22.06 -13.81 6.85
C ASP A 38 -20.65 -14.33 6.49
N PRO A 39 -19.73 -14.39 7.46
CA PRO A 39 -18.35 -14.82 7.25
C PRO A 39 -18.19 -16.16 6.51
N ASP A 40 -19.16 -17.08 6.66
CA ASP A 40 -19.13 -18.37 6.00
C ASP A 40 -19.65 -18.36 4.56
N THR A 41 -20.21 -17.23 4.12
CA THR A 41 -20.75 -17.10 2.75
C THR A 41 -19.65 -17.02 1.71
N PHE A 42 -18.51 -16.44 2.08
CA PHE A 42 -17.40 -16.22 1.15
C PHE A 42 -16.05 -16.64 1.71
N THR A 43 -15.23 -17.25 0.86
CA THR A 43 -13.79 -17.44 1.11
C THR A 43 -12.96 -16.56 0.17
N SER A 44 -11.72 -16.28 0.52
CA SER A 44 -10.79 -15.49 -0.29
C SER A 44 -9.39 -16.07 -0.34
N GLY A 45 -8.96 -16.82 0.68
CA GLY A 45 -7.59 -17.31 0.81
C GLY A 45 -7.18 -18.20 -0.36
N GLY A 46 -8.06 -19.10 -0.80
CA GLY A 46 -7.78 -20.00 -1.92
C GLY A 46 -7.50 -19.28 -3.24
N THR A 47 -8.14 -18.13 -3.50
CA THR A 47 -7.91 -17.34 -4.72
C THR A 47 -6.53 -16.66 -4.74
N ASN A 48 -5.92 -16.50 -3.58
CA ASN A 48 -4.61 -15.89 -3.38
C ASN A 48 -3.47 -16.90 -3.34
N GLY A 49 -3.73 -18.17 -3.61
CA GLY A 49 -2.77 -19.28 -3.47
C GLY A 49 -1.43 -19.07 -4.16
N ILE A 50 -1.39 -18.24 -5.22
CA ILE A 50 -0.15 -17.86 -5.89
C ILE A 50 0.79 -17.06 -4.95
N LEU A 51 0.25 -16.31 -4.00
CA LEU A 51 1.02 -15.51 -3.06
C LEU A 51 1.80 -16.36 -2.05
N GLN A 52 1.42 -17.64 -1.83
CA GLN A 52 2.12 -18.55 -0.90
C GLN A 52 3.62 -18.66 -1.19
N TYR A 53 4.03 -18.48 -2.45
CA TYR A 53 5.43 -18.54 -2.83
C TYR A 53 6.25 -17.36 -2.31
N TYR A 54 5.59 -16.25 -1.98
CA TYR A 54 6.21 -15.02 -1.48
C TYR A 54 6.04 -14.84 0.02
N VAL A 55 4.81 -15.00 0.51
CA VAL A 55 4.45 -14.65 1.89
C VAL A 55 4.34 -15.85 2.84
N GLY A 56 4.49 -17.09 2.32
CA GLY A 56 4.32 -18.31 3.11
C GLY A 56 2.86 -18.74 3.25
N ARG A 57 2.66 -19.98 3.74
CA ARG A 57 1.33 -20.61 3.78
C ARG A 57 0.48 -20.14 4.96
N ASN A 58 1.12 -19.63 6.03
CA ASN A 58 0.40 -19.15 7.21
C ASN A 58 0.00 -17.68 7.11
N SER A 59 0.37 -16.98 6.04
CA SER A 59 0.03 -15.57 5.82
C SER A 59 -1.47 -15.31 5.93
N LEU A 60 -1.85 -14.22 6.61
CA LEU A 60 -3.22 -13.72 6.72
C LEU A 60 -3.95 -13.64 5.37
N LEU A 61 -3.21 -13.36 4.29
CA LEU A 61 -3.76 -13.25 2.94
C LEU A 61 -4.30 -14.59 2.40
N LEU A 62 -3.84 -15.71 2.95
CA LEU A 62 -4.17 -17.06 2.50
C LEU A 62 -5.12 -17.79 3.44
N GLN A 63 -5.36 -17.24 4.64
CA GLN A 63 -6.24 -17.86 5.62
C GLN A 63 -7.70 -17.45 5.40
N ASP A 64 -8.63 -18.32 5.76
CA ASP A 64 -10.08 -18.09 5.79
C ASP A 64 -10.66 -18.47 7.16
N GLY A 65 -11.92 -18.14 7.40
CA GLY A 65 -12.68 -18.51 8.59
C GLY A 65 -12.02 -18.07 9.90
N ASP A 66 -12.07 -18.94 10.90
CA ASP A 66 -11.57 -18.64 12.26
C ASP A 66 -10.05 -18.39 12.30
N ARG A 67 -9.28 -19.08 11.46
CA ARG A 67 -7.82 -18.83 11.38
C ARG A 67 -7.53 -17.41 10.93
N HIS A 68 -8.21 -16.91 9.90
CA HIS A 68 -8.09 -15.53 9.45
C HIS A 68 -8.50 -14.56 10.55
N LYS A 69 -9.64 -14.82 11.22
CA LYS A 69 -10.15 -13.96 12.31
C LYS A 69 -9.15 -13.87 13.47
N ARG A 70 -8.61 -15.02 13.90
CA ARG A 70 -7.58 -15.11 14.94
C ARG A 70 -6.33 -14.32 14.56
N GLN A 71 -5.75 -14.60 13.40
CA GLN A 71 -4.53 -13.93 12.94
C GLN A 71 -4.74 -12.43 12.78
N LYS A 72 -5.83 -12.01 12.13
CA LYS A 72 -6.15 -10.59 11.99
C LYS A 72 -6.18 -9.87 13.35
N LYS A 73 -6.78 -10.47 14.37
CA LYS A 73 -6.86 -9.91 15.72
C LYS A 73 -5.47 -9.75 16.36
N LEU A 74 -4.57 -10.71 16.16
CA LEU A 74 -3.19 -10.68 16.66
C LEU A 74 -2.33 -9.64 15.93
N LEU A 75 -2.60 -9.39 14.64
CA LEU A 75 -1.82 -8.50 13.79
C LEU A 75 -2.27 -7.03 13.82
N MET A 76 -3.45 -6.71 14.35
CA MET A 76 -3.98 -5.33 14.33
C MET A 76 -3.29 -4.37 15.32
N PRO A 77 -2.93 -4.75 16.55
CA PRO A 77 -2.43 -3.83 17.57
C PRO A 77 -1.23 -2.97 17.14
N PRO A 78 -0.23 -3.47 16.37
CA PRO A 78 0.90 -2.66 15.91
C PRO A 78 0.53 -1.43 15.08
N PHE A 79 -0.66 -1.42 14.45
CA PHE A 79 -1.07 -0.36 13.52
C PHE A 79 -2.05 0.66 14.13
N HIS A 80 -2.19 0.67 15.48
CA HIS A 80 -3.15 1.54 16.17
C HIS A 80 -2.54 2.19 17.43
N GLY A 81 -3.21 3.24 17.92
CA GLY A 81 -2.90 3.89 19.20
C GLY A 81 -1.57 4.65 19.23
N ASP A 82 -0.92 4.66 20.41
CA ASP A 82 0.30 5.43 20.67
C ASP A 82 1.52 4.99 19.84
N ARG A 83 1.49 3.77 19.28
CA ARG A 83 2.55 3.28 18.38
C ARG A 83 2.69 4.15 17.14
N MET A 84 1.59 4.70 16.64
CA MET A 84 1.59 5.58 15.47
C MET A 84 2.45 6.84 15.70
N ARG A 85 2.54 7.34 16.95
CA ARG A 85 3.41 8.48 17.29
C ARG A 85 4.90 8.12 17.13
N LYS A 86 5.31 6.95 17.64
CA LYS A 86 6.70 6.47 17.48
C LYS A 86 7.08 6.29 16.01
N TYR A 87 6.16 5.81 15.19
CA TYR A 87 6.38 5.73 13.76
C TYR A 87 6.49 7.11 13.08
N GLY A 88 5.91 8.16 13.68
CA GLY A 88 6.02 9.52 13.16
C GLY A 88 7.46 10.00 13.08
N ASP A 89 8.18 9.94 14.19
CA ASP A 89 9.59 10.32 14.25
C ASP A 89 10.48 9.45 13.37
N LEU A 90 10.18 8.14 13.35
CA LEU A 90 10.88 7.18 12.50
C LEU A 90 10.74 7.54 11.01
N ILE A 91 9.53 7.77 10.52
CA ILE A 91 9.24 8.11 9.13
C ILE A 91 9.90 9.45 8.76
N TYR A 92 9.77 10.45 9.63
CA TYR A 92 10.39 11.76 9.44
C TYR A 92 11.92 11.66 9.31
N ASN A 93 12.58 10.96 10.23
CA ASN A 93 14.04 10.82 10.25
C ASN A 93 14.54 10.04 9.01
N ILE A 94 13.89 8.95 8.65
CA ILE A 94 14.22 8.18 7.44
C ILE A 94 14.07 9.04 6.19
N THR A 95 12.93 9.72 6.07
CA THR A 95 12.66 10.58 4.91
C THR A 95 13.68 11.70 4.80
N SER A 96 13.93 12.42 5.90
CA SER A 96 14.90 13.51 5.96
C SER A 96 16.32 13.04 5.60
N ASN A 97 16.73 11.87 6.09
CA ASN A 97 18.02 11.28 5.73
C ASN A 97 18.11 10.96 4.23
N VAL A 98 17.08 10.36 3.64
CA VAL A 98 17.08 10.03 2.20
C VAL A 98 17.13 11.30 1.34
N ILE A 99 16.32 12.32 1.67
CA ILE A 99 16.27 13.55 0.86
C ILE A 99 17.47 14.45 1.05
N SER A 100 18.24 14.33 2.14
CA SER A 100 19.47 15.10 2.35
C SER A 100 20.57 14.77 1.33
N HIS A 101 20.51 13.61 0.68
CA HIS A 101 21.47 13.19 -0.33
C HIS A 101 21.04 13.55 -1.77
N TRP A 102 19.93 14.25 -1.93
CA TRP A 102 19.45 14.64 -3.25
C TRP A 102 20.34 15.69 -3.91
N LYS A 103 20.53 15.52 -5.20
CA LYS A 103 21.30 16.46 -6.01
C LYS A 103 20.33 17.38 -6.77
N ILE A 104 20.51 18.70 -6.59
CA ILE A 104 19.70 19.72 -7.23
C ILE A 104 19.79 19.58 -8.75
N GLU A 105 18.64 19.71 -9.44
CA GLU A 105 18.49 19.67 -10.90
C GLU A 105 18.96 18.36 -11.58
N GLN A 106 19.35 17.34 -10.82
CA GLN A 106 19.67 16.04 -11.36
C GLN A 106 18.39 15.19 -11.50
N PRO A 107 18.02 14.72 -12.70
CA PRO A 107 16.86 13.90 -12.90
C PRO A 107 16.97 12.53 -12.26
N PHE A 108 15.94 12.09 -11.54
CA PHE A 108 15.87 10.77 -10.92
C PHE A 108 14.50 10.11 -11.10
N PRO A 109 14.42 8.77 -11.11
CA PRO A 109 13.14 8.06 -11.14
C PRO A 109 12.46 8.19 -9.78
N ILE A 110 11.31 8.89 -9.72
CA ILE A 110 10.63 9.18 -8.45
C ILE A 110 10.20 7.90 -7.72
N ARG A 111 9.75 6.89 -8.45
CA ARG A 111 9.32 5.64 -7.86
C ARG A 111 10.45 4.91 -7.12
N LYS A 112 11.68 4.92 -7.68
CA LYS A 112 12.84 4.29 -7.02
C LYS A 112 13.14 4.96 -5.68
N LEU A 113 12.96 6.27 -5.62
CA LEU A 113 13.14 7.03 -4.40
C LEU A 113 12.06 6.71 -3.35
N THR A 114 10.78 6.73 -3.76
CA THR A 114 9.69 6.40 -2.83
C THR A 114 9.77 4.94 -2.36
N GLN A 115 10.28 4.03 -3.21
CA GLN A 115 10.60 2.66 -2.80
C GLN A 115 11.71 2.61 -1.75
N GLU A 116 12.77 3.40 -1.90
CA GLU A 116 13.83 3.46 -0.88
C GLU A 116 13.31 3.92 0.47
N ILE A 117 12.51 5.00 0.49
CA ILE A 117 11.91 5.50 1.74
C ILE A 117 11.01 4.42 2.36
N SER A 118 10.05 3.91 1.61
CA SER A 118 9.06 2.97 2.14
C SER A 118 9.69 1.64 2.58
N LEU A 119 10.73 1.15 1.88
CA LEU A 119 11.46 -0.05 2.29
C LEU A 119 12.21 0.18 3.62
N LYS A 120 12.88 1.32 3.76
CA LYS A 120 13.57 1.68 5.02
C LYS A 120 12.59 1.81 6.17
N VAL A 121 11.43 2.44 5.93
CA VAL A 121 10.37 2.60 6.94
C VAL A 121 9.84 1.24 7.39
N ILE A 122 9.44 0.36 6.46
CA ILE A 122 8.85 -0.93 6.83
C ILE A 122 9.87 -1.86 7.51
N LEU A 123 11.12 -1.91 7.05
CA LEU A 123 12.16 -2.71 7.70
C LEU A 123 12.42 -2.26 9.13
N ARG A 124 12.46 -0.94 9.37
CA ARG A 124 12.67 -0.40 10.71
C ARG A 124 11.46 -0.59 11.60
N ALA A 125 10.24 -0.39 11.09
CA ALA A 125 9.02 -0.60 11.85
C ALA A 125 8.81 -2.08 12.21
N VAL A 126 9.13 -2.99 11.28
CA VAL A 126 8.91 -4.43 11.47
C VAL A 126 9.96 -5.06 12.36
N PHE A 127 11.25 -4.79 12.14
CA PHE A 127 12.35 -5.48 12.82
C PHE A 127 13.13 -4.60 13.79
N GLY A 128 12.85 -3.31 13.87
CA GLY A 128 13.64 -2.41 14.73
C GLY A 128 15.13 -2.29 14.37
N LEU A 129 15.57 -2.88 13.26
CA LEU A 129 16.98 -2.98 12.89
C LEU A 129 17.61 -1.61 12.65
N ASP A 130 18.87 -1.46 13.09
CA ASP A 130 19.68 -0.31 12.77
C ASP A 130 20.04 -0.32 11.27
N GLN A 131 19.88 0.83 10.61
CA GLN A 131 20.17 0.99 9.17
C GLN A 131 21.65 0.76 8.80
N GLN A 132 22.57 0.83 9.78
CA GLN A 132 23.99 0.54 9.60
C GLN A 132 24.35 -0.93 9.84
N GLY A 133 23.41 -1.75 10.30
CA GLY A 133 23.62 -3.16 10.61
C GLY A 133 23.74 -4.04 9.36
N LYS A 134 24.64 -5.05 9.42
CA LYS A 134 24.81 -6.03 8.31
C LYS A 134 23.52 -6.79 7.99
N SER A 135 22.74 -7.16 9.00
CA SER A 135 21.47 -7.85 8.84
C SER A 135 20.44 -6.99 8.11
N TYR A 136 20.38 -5.69 8.43
CA TYR A 136 19.52 -4.74 7.72
C TYR A 136 19.84 -4.66 6.24
N GLU A 137 21.13 -4.46 5.89
CA GLU A 137 21.54 -4.32 4.49
C GLU A 137 21.26 -5.61 3.69
N LYS A 138 21.51 -6.77 4.30
CA LYS A 138 21.22 -8.06 3.68
C LYS A 138 19.74 -8.27 3.44
N LEU A 139 18.89 -7.98 4.43
CA LEU A 139 17.42 -8.01 4.28
C LEU A 139 16.94 -7.04 3.19
N ARG A 140 17.46 -5.82 3.19
CA ARG A 140 17.12 -4.80 2.19
C ARG A 140 17.40 -5.27 0.77
N VAL A 141 18.60 -5.82 0.53
CA VAL A 141 19.00 -6.31 -0.80
C VAL A 141 18.14 -7.49 -1.22
N LEU A 142 17.96 -8.49 -0.37
CA LEU A 142 17.15 -9.68 -0.68
C LEU A 142 15.68 -9.32 -0.95
N MET A 143 15.12 -8.41 -0.15
CA MET A 143 13.75 -7.94 -0.36
C MET A 143 13.60 -7.19 -1.69
N SER A 144 14.52 -6.26 -2.00
CA SER A 144 14.51 -5.55 -3.27
C SER A 144 14.58 -6.51 -4.47
N ASP A 145 15.49 -7.47 -4.42
CA ASP A 145 15.67 -8.48 -5.47
C ASP A 145 14.44 -9.38 -5.68
N LEU A 146 13.80 -9.80 -4.57
CA LEU A 146 12.60 -10.62 -4.65
C LEU A 146 11.41 -9.84 -5.21
N LEU A 147 11.24 -8.58 -4.81
CA LEU A 147 10.18 -7.69 -5.30
C LEU A 147 10.38 -7.35 -6.78
N ASP A 148 11.61 -7.09 -7.21
CA ASP A 148 11.93 -6.85 -8.62
C ASP A 148 11.69 -8.11 -9.47
N SER A 149 11.96 -9.30 -8.92
CA SER A 149 11.67 -10.57 -9.60
C SER A 149 10.18 -10.76 -9.87
N MET A 150 9.29 -10.29 -8.99
CA MET A 150 7.84 -10.32 -9.21
C MET A 150 7.35 -9.33 -10.25
N SER A 151 8.04 -8.23 -10.38
CA SER A 151 7.65 -7.11 -11.23
C SER A 151 8.00 -7.34 -12.70
N SER A 152 8.87 -8.30 -13.00
CA SER A 152 9.26 -8.66 -14.36
C SER A 152 8.14 -9.46 -15.05
N PRO A 153 7.73 -9.10 -16.27
CA PRO A 153 6.76 -9.88 -17.05
C PRO A 153 7.16 -11.35 -17.24
N LEU A 154 8.47 -11.60 -17.42
CA LEU A 154 9.01 -12.95 -17.55
C LEU A 154 8.88 -13.74 -16.25
N SER A 155 9.17 -13.11 -15.11
CA SER A 155 9.09 -13.77 -13.80
C SER A 155 7.65 -14.03 -13.39
N SER A 156 6.72 -13.14 -13.73
CA SER A 156 5.29 -13.36 -13.46
C SER A 156 4.74 -14.58 -14.21
N THR A 157 5.34 -14.95 -15.36
CA THR A 157 4.96 -16.15 -16.12
C THR A 157 5.17 -17.43 -15.31
N PHE A 158 6.22 -17.52 -14.48
CA PHE A 158 6.47 -18.66 -13.60
C PHE A 158 5.35 -18.87 -12.58
N LEU A 159 4.64 -17.79 -12.18
CA LEU A 159 3.55 -17.87 -11.22
C LEU A 159 2.32 -18.55 -11.82
N PHE A 160 2.08 -18.39 -13.12
CA PHE A 160 0.90 -18.92 -13.79
C PHE A 160 1.10 -20.32 -14.38
N PHE A 161 2.33 -20.71 -14.68
CA PHE A 161 2.62 -21.99 -15.31
C PHE A 161 3.41 -22.92 -14.37
N ASN A 162 2.73 -23.92 -13.82
CA ASN A 162 3.33 -24.88 -12.87
C ASN A 162 4.55 -25.62 -13.43
N PHE A 163 4.58 -25.92 -14.74
CA PHE A 163 5.68 -26.65 -15.37
C PHE A 163 6.98 -25.83 -15.40
N LEU A 164 6.91 -24.49 -15.32
CA LEU A 164 8.07 -23.61 -15.24
C LEU A 164 8.66 -23.51 -13.81
N ARG A 165 7.95 -24.02 -12.80
CA ARG A 165 8.37 -24.00 -11.39
C ARG A 165 9.25 -25.21 -11.03
N LYS A 166 10.11 -25.64 -11.94
CA LYS A 166 11.08 -26.70 -11.67
C LYS A 166 12.39 -26.09 -11.18
N ASP A 167 12.90 -26.59 -10.07
CA ASP A 167 14.24 -26.26 -9.59
C ASP A 167 15.28 -27.10 -10.35
N TRP A 168 15.90 -26.49 -11.34
CA TRP A 168 17.04 -27.07 -12.06
C TRP A 168 18.37 -26.51 -11.55
N GLY A 169 18.44 -26.16 -10.28
CA GLY A 169 19.63 -25.60 -9.65
C GLY A 169 19.76 -24.08 -9.82
N PRO A 170 20.95 -23.51 -9.51
CA PRO A 170 21.20 -22.07 -9.53
C PRO A 170 21.03 -21.44 -10.92
N TRP A 171 21.06 -22.25 -11.95
CA TRP A 171 20.95 -21.82 -13.36
C TRP A 171 19.52 -21.44 -13.75
N SER A 172 18.52 -22.07 -13.12
CA SER A 172 17.11 -21.78 -13.43
C SER A 172 16.63 -20.51 -12.72
N PRO A 173 15.77 -19.69 -13.36
CA PRO A 173 15.18 -18.52 -12.72
C PRO A 173 14.41 -18.88 -11.46
N TRP A 174 13.65 -19.97 -11.49
CA TRP A 174 12.90 -20.46 -10.33
C TRP A 174 13.82 -20.96 -9.21
N GLY A 175 14.89 -21.67 -9.54
CA GLY A 175 15.89 -22.11 -8.56
C GLY A 175 16.61 -20.93 -7.90
N ARG A 176 16.94 -19.87 -8.64
CA ARG A 176 17.49 -18.63 -8.05
C ARG A 176 16.51 -17.96 -7.09
N PHE A 177 15.24 -17.87 -7.49
CA PHE A 177 14.19 -17.35 -6.64
C PHE A 177 14.06 -18.13 -5.33
N LEU A 178 14.02 -19.47 -5.39
CA LEU A 178 13.93 -20.33 -4.21
C LEU A 178 15.11 -20.14 -3.25
N ARG A 179 16.32 -19.99 -3.75
CA ARG A 179 17.52 -19.78 -2.91
C ARG A 179 17.49 -18.43 -2.22
N LYS A 180 17.16 -17.34 -2.94
CA LYS A 180 17.01 -16.02 -2.33
C LYS A 180 15.89 -16.01 -1.28
N LYS A 181 14.78 -16.69 -1.57
CA LYS A 181 13.70 -16.87 -0.61
C LYS A 181 14.16 -17.63 0.63
N GLN A 182 14.90 -18.71 0.47
CA GLN A 182 15.42 -19.50 1.57
C GLN A 182 16.37 -18.65 2.44
N GLU A 183 17.27 -17.92 1.83
CA GLU A 183 18.19 -17.02 2.53
C GLU A 183 17.44 -15.94 3.32
N LEU A 184 16.38 -15.37 2.73
CA LEU A 184 15.51 -14.42 3.43
C LEU A 184 14.81 -15.07 4.62
N HIS A 185 14.29 -16.29 4.48
CA HIS A 185 13.65 -17.03 5.56
C HIS A 185 14.61 -17.27 6.73
N GLU A 186 15.83 -17.70 6.44
CA GLU A 186 16.87 -17.93 7.45
C GLU A 186 17.21 -16.65 8.22
N LEU A 187 17.32 -15.52 7.52
CA LEU A 187 17.56 -14.23 8.16
C LEU A 187 16.39 -13.81 9.06
N ILE A 188 15.16 -13.98 8.61
CA ILE A 188 13.98 -13.63 9.42
C ILE A 188 13.88 -14.54 10.66
N ILE A 189 14.11 -15.84 10.51
CA ILE A 189 14.11 -16.75 11.65
C ILE A 189 15.24 -16.41 12.63
N ALA A 190 16.43 -16.09 12.15
CA ALA A 190 17.53 -15.65 13.01
C ALA A 190 17.17 -14.36 13.79
N GLU A 191 16.49 -13.41 13.14
CA GLU A 191 16.02 -12.19 13.79
C GLU A 191 14.93 -12.45 14.82
N ILE A 192 14.00 -13.37 14.56
CA ILE A 192 13.00 -13.85 15.54
C ILE A 192 13.69 -14.43 16.77
N GLN A 193 14.72 -15.27 16.59
CA GLN A 193 15.47 -15.85 17.72
C GLN A 193 16.26 -14.80 18.51
N THR A 194 16.79 -13.80 17.84
CA THR A 194 17.48 -12.65 18.47
C THR A 194 16.49 -11.84 19.30
N ALA A 195 15.35 -11.47 18.74
CA ALA A 195 14.31 -10.71 19.42
C ALA A 195 13.78 -11.46 20.67
N LYS A 196 13.62 -12.78 20.61
CA LYS A 196 13.25 -13.58 21.77
C LYS A 196 14.27 -13.53 22.91
N LYS A 197 15.57 -13.44 22.61
CA LYS A 197 16.64 -13.34 23.61
C LYS A 197 16.72 -11.95 24.22
N GLU A 198 16.47 -10.91 23.42
CA GLU A 198 16.51 -9.51 23.87
C GLU A 198 15.28 -9.12 24.73
N GLY A 199 14.16 -9.87 24.59
CA GLY A 199 12.96 -9.65 25.40
C GLY A 199 12.29 -8.29 25.13
N ASN A 200 11.65 -7.73 26.19
CA ASN A 200 10.76 -6.55 26.10
C ASN A 200 11.49 -5.20 25.92
N HIS A 201 12.74 -5.18 25.47
CA HIS A 201 13.50 -3.94 25.25
C HIS A 201 13.31 -3.34 23.85
N ARG A 202 12.49 -3.95 23.00
CA ARG A 202 12.28 -3.54 21.61
C ARG A 202 10.89 -2.94 21.42
N ASP A 203 10.79 -1.96 20.52
CA ASP A 203 9.54 -1.24 20.19
C ASP A 203 9.03 -1.51 18.75
N ASP A 204 9.48 -2.63 18.14
CA ASP A 204 9.13 -3.02 16.78
C ASP A 204 7.91 -3.96 16.70
N ILE A 205 7.43 -4.18 15.48
CA ILE A 205 6.26 -5.05 15.23
C ILE A 205 6.58 -6.51 15.60
N LEU A 206 7.79 -7.00 15.32
CA LEU A 206 8.21 -8.35 15.65
C LEU A 206 8.06 -8.64 17.16
N SER A 207 8.51 -7.72 18.00
CA SER A 207 8.39 -7.85 19.46
C SER A 207 6.94 -7.93 19.90
N LEU A 208 6.06 -7.10 19.31
CA LEU A 208 4.63 -7.14 19.60
C LEU A 208 3.98 -8.48 19.18
N LEU A 209 4.40 -9.05 18.06
CA LEU A 209 3.90 -10.35 17.62
C LEU A 209 4.36 -11.50 18.51
N LEU A 210 5.57 -11.43 19.05
CA LEU A 210 6.09 -12.38 20.01
C LEU A 210 5.30 -12.37 21.34
N GLU A 211 4.83 -11.20 21.76
CA GLU A 211 4.01 -11.00 22.96
C GLU A 211 2.52 -11.30 22.73
N ALA A 212 2.05 -11.22 21.50
CA ALA A 212 0.63 -11.36 21.18
C ALA A 212 0.09 -12.75 21.59
N ARG A 213 -1.11 -12.73 22.19
CA ARG A 213 -1.84 -13.96 22.59
C ARG A 213 -3.26 -13.89 22.05
N ASP A 214 -3.76 -15.02 21.61
CA ASP A 214 -5.17 -15.18 21.25
C ASP A 214 -6.08 -15.28 22.49
N GLU A 215 -7.37 -15.38 22.28
CA GLU A 215 -8.37 -15.46 23.36
C GLU A 215 -8.19 -16.71 24.27
N ALA A 216 -7.53 -17.75 23.77
CA ALA A 216 -7.20 -18.96 24.53
C ALA A 216 -5.80 -18.88 25.20
N GLY A 217 -5.09 -17.74 25.08
CA GLY A 217 -3.76 -17.55 25.63
C GLY A 217 -2.62 -18.09 24.75
N ASN A 218 -2.91 -18.59 23.52
CA ASN A 218 -1.89 -19.18 22.67
C ASN A 218 -1.10 -18.10 21.92
N ALA A 219 0.23 -18.27 21.87
CA ALA A 219 1.10 -17.46 21.04
C ALA A 219 1.02 -17.85 19.55
N MET A 220 1.57 -17.00 18.68
CA MET A 220 1.91 -17.38 17.33
C MET A 220 3.18 -18.25 17.31
N SER A 221 3.23 -19.24 16.43
CA SER A 221 4.45 -20.01 16.17
C SER A 221 5.48 -19.17 15.40
N ASP A 222 6.76 -19.53 15.44
CA ASP A 222 7.82 -18.85 14.68
C ASP A 222 7.55 -18.86 13.17
N GLU A 223 6.97 -19.93 12.66
CA GLU A 223 6.57 -20.05 11.27
C GLU A 223 5.40 -19.09 10.91
N GLU A 224 4.41 -18.95 11.80
CA GLU A 224 3.33 -17.98 11.62
C GLU A 224 3.89 -16.55 11.65
N ILE A 225 4.73 -16.23 12.62
CA ILE A 225 5.37 -14.90 12.72
C ILE A 225 6.20 -14.60 11.47
N LYS A 226 7.05 -15.53 11.03
CA LYS A 226 7.87 -15.41 9.82
C LYS A 226 7.01 -15.09 8.60
N ASP A 227 5.93 -15.84 8.38
CA ASP A 227 5.06 -15.68 7.24
C ASP A 227 4.30 -14.33 7.29
N GLU A 228 3.94 -13.86 8.49
CA GLU A 228 3.32 -12.53 8.65
C GLU A 228 4.30 -11.37 8.48
N LEU A 229 5.55 -11.52 8.95
CA LEU A 229 6.59 -10.53 8.70
C LEU A 229 6.88 -10.40 7.20
N LEU A 230 6.96 -11.52 6.48
CA LEU A 230 7.05 -11.53 5.03
C LEU A 230 5.84 -10.85 4.37
N THR A 231 4.65 -11.12 4.89
CA THR A 231 3.41 -10.49 4.40
C THR A 231 3.46 -8.98 4.54
N MET A 232 3.88 -8.47 5.71
CA MET A 232 4.00 -7.03 5.98
C MET A 232 5.04 -6.36 5.09
N LEU A 233 6.23 -6.97 4.93
CA LEU A 233 7.28 -6.48 4.06
C LEU A 233 6.81 -6.39 2.60
N PHE A 234 6.12 -7.44 2.16
CA PHE A 234 5.65 -7.56 0.80
C PHE A 234 4.52 -6.58 0.47
N ALA A 235 3.53 -6.50 1.38
CA ALA A 235 2.34 -5.68 1.18
C ALA A 235 2.60 -4.19 1.45
N GLY A 236 3.46 -3.85 2.41
CA GLY A 236 3.65 -2.47 2.89
C GLY A 236 4.57 -1.61 2.02
N HIS A 237 5.59 -2.21 1.40
CA HIS A 237 6.63 -1.48 0.69
C HIS A 237 6.17 -0.92 -0.67
N GLU A 238 5.88 -1.79 -1.63
CA GLU A 238 5.62 -1.40 -3.03
C GLU A 238 4.33 -0.59 -3.19
N THR A 239 3.32 -0.89 -2.37
CA THR A 239 2.03 -0.24 -2.42
C THR A 239 2.12 1.22 -1.98
N THR A 240 2.75 1.48 -0.84
CA THR A 240 2.93 2.83 -0.30
C THR A 240 3.88 3.65 -1.18
N ALA A 241 4.96 3.05 -1.67
CA ALA A 241 5.87 3.69 -2.61
C ALA A 241 5.17 4.16 -3.89
N SER A 242 4.28 3.35 -4.46
CA SER A 242 3.50 3.71 -5.65
C SER A 242 2.51 4.84 -5.36
N ALA A 243 1.83 4.79 -4.21
CA ALA A 243 0.90 5.84 -3.79
C ALA A 243 1.61 7.19 -3.59
N LEU A 244 2.78 7.18 -2.94
CA LEU A 244 3.63 8.37 -2.77
C LEU A 244 4.05 8.97 -4.11
N ALA A 245 4.53 8.14 -5.04
CA ALA A 245 4.96 8.62 -6.34
C ALA A 245 3.80 9.22 -7.15
N TRP A 246 2.60 8.64 -7.07
CA TRP A 246 1.39 9.22 -7.67
C TRP A 246 0.98 10.53 -7.00
N ALA A 247 1.06 10.64 -5.67
CA ALA A 247 0.74 11.88 -4.98
C ALA A 247 1.68 13.02 -5.41
N LEU A 248 2.99 12.77 -5.46
CA LEU A 248 3.98 13.74 -5.92
C LEU A 248 3.76 14.14 -7.38
N TYR A 249 3.37 13.20 -8.24
CA TYR A 249 2.98 13.49 -9.62
C TYR A 249 1.80 14.46 -9.69
N TRP A 250 0.72 14.20 -8.98
CA TRP A 250 -0.48 15.05 -9.03
C TRP A 250 -0.26 16.43 -8.42
N ILE A 251 0.52 16.53 -7.35
CA ILE A 251 0.87 17.80 -6.71
C ILE A 251 1.64 18.71 -7.67
N ASP A 252 2.53 18.16 -8.50
CA ASP A 252 3.26 18.94 -9.49
C ASP A 252 2.43 19.25 -10.73
N MET A 253 1.64 18.28 -11.19
CA MET A 253 0.82 18.43 -12.41
C MET A 253 -0.30 19.47 -12.27
N ILE A 254 -0.75 19.76 -11.05
CA ILE A 254 -1.83 20.71 -10.78
C ILE A 254 -1.31 21.80 -9.83
N PRO A 255 -0.80 22.93 -10.34
CA PRO A 255 -0.16 23.97 -9.53
C PRO A 255 -1.03 24.44 -8.35
N SER A 256 -2.34 24.62 -8.56
CA SER A 256 -3.27 25.03 -7.49
C SER A 256 -3.36 24.05 -6.33
N VAL A 257 -3.16 22.74 -6.58
CA VAL A 257 -3.10 21.72 -5.53
C VAL A 257 -1.82 21.88 -4.71
N GLY A 258 -0.69 22.06 -5.38
CA GLY A 258 0.59 22.32 -4.73
C GLY A 258 0.55 23.59 -3.87
N GLU A 259 0.02 24.69 -4.40
CA GLU A 259 -0.09 25.97 -3.70
C GLU A 259 -0.95 25.86 -2.43
N LYS A 260 -2.14 25.25 -2.52
CA LYS A 260 -3.02 25.03 -1.36
C LYS A 260 -2.36 24.16 -0.30
N LEU A 261 -1.68 23.07 -0.72
CA LEU A 261 -0.95 22.20 0.20
C LEU A 261 0.18 22.96 0.89
N MET A 262 0.94 23.78 0.15
CA MET A 262 2.02 24.57 0.73
C MET A 262 1.50 25.62 1.73
N ALA A 263 0.37 26.26 1.44
CA ALA A 263 -0.30 27.17 2.36
C ALA A 263 -0.72 26.46 3.64
N GLU A 264 -1.29 25.23 3.53
CA GLU A 264 -1.67 24.44 4.70
C GLU A 264 -0.44 24.01 5.52
N LEU A 265 0.61 23.51 4.88
CA LEU A 265 1.84 23.10 5.58
C LEU A 265 2.51 24.28 6.32
N ALA A 266 2.40 25.49 5.80
CA ALA A 266 2.94 26.69 6.45
C ALA A 266 2.18 27.08 7.74
N THR A 267 1.00 26.54 8.00
CA THR A 267 0.26 26.78 9.26
C THR A 267 0.82 26.00 10.43
N ILE A 268 1.66 24.99 10.18
CA ILE A 268 2.22 24.14 11.23
C ILE A 268 3.44 24.82 11.85
N PRO A 269 3.47 25.05 13.18
CA PRO A 269 4.64 25.55 13.88
C PRO A 269 5.83 24.58 13.73
N SER A 270 7.06 25.14 13.64
CA SER A 270 8.29 24.36 13.40
C SER A 270 8.61 23.33 14.50
N ASN A 271 8.04 23.49 15.69
CA ASN A 271 8.21 22.60 16.85
C ASN A 271 7.02 21.65 17.06
N SER A 272 6.13 21.53 16.09
CA SER A 272 4.96 20.65 16.20
C SER A 272 5.34 19.18 16.15
N ASP A 273 4.59 18.36 16.90
CA ASP A 273 4.65 16.90 16.81
C ASP A 273 4.29 16.45 15.37
N GLN A 274 4.99 15.42 14.88
CA GLN A 274 4.76 14.82 13.57
C GLN A 274 3.30 14.36 13.38
N VAL A 275 2.63 13.97 14.47
CA VAL A 275 1.22 13.61 14.47
C VAL A 275 0.32 14.78 14.05
N ALA A 276 0.69 16.03 14.36
CA ALA A 276 -0.08 17.21 13.96
C ALA A 276 -0.18 17.34 12.43
N ILE A 277 0.92 17.04 11.73
CA ILE A 277 0.98 17.05 10.26
C ILE A 277 -0.06 16.07 9.67
N THR A 278 -0.23 14.92 10.30
CA THR A 278 -1.14 13.89 9.77
C THR A 278 -2.63 14.25 9.90
N LYS A 279 -2.94 15.30 10.68
CA LYS A 279 -4.30 15.81 10.86
C LYS A 279 -4.69 16.90 9.87
N LEU A 280 -3.76 17.36 9.04
CA LEU A 280 -4.01 18.37 8.03
C LEU A 280 -5.08 17.90 7.03
N PRO A 281 -6.17 18.65 6.88
CA PRO A 281 -7.32 18.22 6.08
C PRO A 281 -6.98 18.16 4.58
N TYR A 282 -6.30 19.17 4.02
CA TYR A 282 -5.99 19.20 2.59
C TYR A 282 -4.95 18.15 2.20
N LEU A 283 -3.92 17.96 3.01
CA LEU A 283 -2.95 16.86 2.84
C LEU A 283 -3.65 15.49 2.87
N SER A 284 -4.61 15.33 3.79
CA SER A 284 -5.42 14.11 3.87
C SER A 284 -6.25 13.91 2.61
N ALA A 285 -6.88 14.97 2.11
CA ALA A 285 -7.69 14.95 0.89
C ALA A 285 -6.85 14.62 -0.35
N ILE A 286 -5.62 15.12 -0.45
CA ILE A 286 -4.67 14.75 -1.52
C ILE A 286 -4.34 13.26 -1.49
N CYS A 287 -4.03 12.70 -0.32
CA CYS A 287 -3.77 11.27 -0.18
C CYS A 287 -5.00 10.43 -0.58
N GLN A 288 -6.18 10.85 -0.16
CA GLN A 288 -7.43 10.17 -0.49
C GLN A 288 -7.75 10.23 -1.98
N GLU A 289 -7.62 11.41 -2.61
CA GLU A 289 -7.87 11.58 -4.03
C GLU A 289 -6.85 10.83 -4.89
N THR A 290 -5.60 10.77 -4.45
CA THR A 290 -4.56 9.95 -5.11
C THR A 290 -4.97 8.48 -5.16
N LEU A 291 -5.42 7.93 -4.03
CA LEU A 291 -5.86 6.55 -3.95
C LEU A 291 -7.21 6.29 -4.61
N ARG A 292 -8.04 7.33 -4.80
CA ARG A 292 -9.28 7.24 -5.56
C ARG A 292 -8.99 7.11 -7.06
N ILE A 293 -8.25 8.09 -7.62
CA ILE A 293 -8.04 8.17 -9.07
C ILE A 293 -7.10 7.07 -9.58
N TYR A 294 -6.06 6.73 -8.79
CA TYR A 294 -5.13 5.65 -9.10
C TYR A 294 -5.04 4.66 -7.93
N PRO A 295 -6.09 3.85 -7.69
CA PRO A 295 -6.04 2.83 -6.65
C PRO A 295 -4.92 1.84 -6.95
N ILE A 296 -4.15 1.52 -5.92
CA ILE A 296 -3.01 0.59 -6.07
C ILE A 296 -3.51 -0.82 -6.40
N ALA A 297 -4.59 -1.26 -5.78
CA ALA A 297 -5.31 -2.47 -6.16
C ALA A 297 -6.52 -2.12 -7.03
N MET A 298 -6.61 -2.71 -8.22
CA MET A 298 -7.74 -2.47 -9.14
C MET A 298 -9.03 -3.11 -8.65
N ASN A 299 -8.92 -4.23 -7.93
CA ASN A 299 -10.03 -4.98 -7.35
C ASN A 299 -9.75 -5.26 -5.87
N ALA A 300 -10.79 -5.36 -5.07
CA ALA A 300 -10.68 -6.01 -3.76
C ALA A 300 -10.37 -7.50 -3.93
N PHE A 301 -9.92 -8.16 -2.86
CA PHE A 301 -9.71 -9.60 -2.91
C PHE A 301 -11.00 -10.33 -3.36
N PRO A 302 -10.90 -11.27 -4.31
CA PRO A 302 -12.03 -12.04 -4.78
C PRO A 302 -12.78 -12.74 -3.64
N ARG A 303 -14.08 -12.90 -3.80
CA ARG A 303 -14.96 -13.62 -2.87
C ARG A 303 -15.52 -14.85 -3.59
N VAL A 304 -15.04 -16.04 -3.20
CA VAL A 304 -15.59 -17.30 -3.70
C VAL A 304 -16.81 -17.66 -2.88
N VAL A 305 -17.93 -17.81 -3.54
CA VAL A 305 -19.20 -18.16 -2.90
C VAL A 305 -19.12 -19.59 -2.34
N GLN A 306 -19.47 -19.76 -1.07
CA GLN A 306 -19.55 -21.04 -0.37
C GLN A 306 -21.00 -21.46 -0.13
N LYS A 307 -21.90 -20.51 0.08
CA LYS A 307 -23.34 -20.71 0.28
C LYS A 307 -24.10 -19.84 -0.73
N PRO A 308 -25.20 -20.32 -1.31
CA PRO A 308 -26.01 -19.51 -2.23
C PRO A 308 -26.38 -18.16 -1.60
N ILE A 309 -26.23 -17.09 -2.37
CA ILE A 309 -26.57 -15.73 -1.93
C ILE A 309 -27.11 -14.91 -3.08
N GLU A 310 -28.13 -14.12 -2.82
CA GLU A 310 -28.65 -13.13 -3.76
C GLU A 310 -28.03 -11.76 -3.48
N ILE A 311 -27.46 -11.13 -4.51
CA ILE A 311 -26.90 -9.78 -4.47
C ILE A 311 -27.61 -8.91 -5.48
N MET A 312 -28.42 -7.96 -5.02
CA MET A 312 -29.22 -7.05 -5.86
C MET A 312 -30.04 -7.79 -6.95
N GLY A 313 -30.70 -8.90 -6.59
CA GLY A 313 -31.49 -9.72 -7.51
C GLY A 313 -30.67 -10.69 -8.35
N TYR A 314 -29.35 -10.72 -8.23
CA TYR A 314 -28.48 -11.65 -8.94
C TYR A 314 -28.12 -12.83 -8.04
N GLN A 315 -28.57 -14.03 -8.43
CA GLN A 315 -28.30 -15.27 -7.68
C GLN A 315 -26.86 -15.73 -7.90
N LEU A 316 -26.12 -15.92 -6.83
CA LEU A 316 -24.77 -16.48 -6.82
C LEU A 316 -24.79 -17.88 -6.22
N GLU A 317 -24.27 -18.84 -7.00
CA GLU A 317 -24.14 -20.23 -6.59
C GLU A 317 -22.72 -20.54 -6.06
N PRO A 318 -22.56 -21.57 -5.21
CA PRO A 318 -21.26 -22.02 -4.73
C PRO A 318 -20.24 -22.23 -5.85
N GLY A 319 -19.01 -21.74 -5.66
CA GLY A 319 -17.95 -21.75 -6.65
C GLY A 319 -17.89 -20.51 -7.54
N MET A 320 -18.95 -19.72 -7.69
CA MET A 320 -18.89 -18.43 -8.36
C MET A 320 -18.00 -17.46 -7.60
N VAL A 321 -17.40 -16.50 -8.32
CA VAL A 321 -16.45 -15.54 -7.76
C VAL A 321 -16.98 -14.12 -7.90
N ALA A 322 -17.34 -13.51 -6.80
CA ALA A 322 -17.72 -12.10 -6.75
C ALA A 322 -16.47 -11.21 -6.66
N ILE A 323 -16.38 -10.21 -7.54
CA ILE A 323 -15.31 -9.24 -7.63
C ILE A 323 -15.87 -7.83 -7.37
N VAL A 324 -15.26 -7.12 -6.46
CA VAL A 324 -15.53 -5.69 -6.23
C VAL A 324 -14.43 -4.88 -6.93
N PRO A 325 -14.71 -4.23 -8.07
CA PRO A 325 -13.72 -3.46 -8.83
C PRO A 325 -13.55 -2.06 -8.24
N ILE A 326 -12.52 -1.88 -7.43
CA ILE A 326 -12.19 -0.61 -6.77
C ILE A 326 -12.09 0.52 -7.79
N TYR A 327 -11.35 0.30 -8.87
CA TYR A 327 -11.16 1.33 -9.90
C TYR A 327 -12.49 1.79 -10.51
N LEU A 328 -13.35 0.86 -10.93
CA LEU A 328 -14.63 1.24 -11.53
C LEU A 328 -15.54 1.95 -10.53
N THR A 329 -15.61 1.47 -9.28
CA THR A 329 -16.39 2.12 -8.22
C THR A 329 -15.91 3.55 -7.97
N HIS A 330 -14.60 3.77 -7.94
CA HIS A 330 -14.00 5.09 -7.76
C HIS A 330 -14.13 6.02 -8.99
N HIS A 331 -14.54 5.50 -10.14
CA HIS A 331 -14.74 6.27 -11.38
C HIS A 331 -16.20 6.38 -11.79
N ARG A 332 -17.14 6.07 -10.91
CA ARG A 332 -18.57 6.28 -11.12
C ARG A 332 -18.90 7.77 -11.13
N GLU A 333 -19.51 8.26 -12.20
CA GLU A 333 -19.90 9.66 -12.35
C GLU A 333 -20.97 10.10 -11.33
N ASP A 334 -21.89 9.18 -10.99
CA ASP A 334 -22.96 9.41 -10.01
C ASP A 334 -22.44 9.56 -8.56
N ILE A 335 -21.25 9.06 -8.27
CA ILE A 335 -20.60 9.19 -6.97
C ILE A 335 -19.52 10.27 -6.98
N TYR A 336 -18.73 10.32 -8.03
CA TYR A 336 -17.60 11.22 -8.22
C TYR A 336 -17.77 12.04 -9.50
N PRO A 337 -18.48 13.19 -9.48
CA PRO A 337 -18.57 14.06 -10.66
C PRO A 337 -17.19 14.40 -11.22
N GLU A 338 -17.03 14.32 -12.55
CA GLU A 338 -15.74 14.43 -13.23
C GLU A 338 -14.68 13.44 -12.70
N PRO A 339 -14.94 12.12 -12.73
CA PRO A 339 -14.17 11.12 -12.00
C PRO A 339 -12.72 11.00 -12.47
N LYS A 340 -12.40 11.44 -13.69
CA LYS A 340 -11.05 11.45 -14.26
C LYS A 340 -10.24 12.70 -13.90
N LYS A 341 -10.85 13.71 -13.25
CA LYS A 341 -10.15 14.89 -12.74
C LYS A 341 -9.69 14.66 -11.30
N PHE A 342 -8.46 15.04 -11.02
CA PHE A 342 -7.92 15.02 -9.66
C PHE A 342 -8.42 16.25 -8.90
N LYS A 343 -9.28 16.05 -7.92
CA LYS A 343 -9.93 17.10 -7.12
C LYS A 343 -9.93 16.71 -5.64
N PRO A 344 -8.90 17.07 -4.87
CA PRO A 344 -8.86 16.77 -3.42
C PRO A 344 -10.05 17.34 -2.66
N GLU A 345 -10.58 18.47 -3.09
CA GLU A 345 -11.67 19.20 -2.47
C GLU A 345 -12.91 18.33 -2.24
N ARG A 346 -13.16 17.34 -3.09
CA ARG A 346 -14.29 16.41 -2.92
C ARG A 346 -14.29 15.68 -1.57
N PHE A 347 -13.11 15.45 -1.00
CA PHE A 347 -12.96 14.81 0.32
C PHE A 347 -13.06 15.80 1.49
N LEU A 348 -13.08 17.10 1.22
CA LEU A 348 -13.39 18.17 2.19
C LEU A 348 -14.88 18.49 2.20
N GLU A 349 -15.53 18.39 1.05
CA GLU A 349 -16.93 18.74 0.82
C GLU A 349 -17.90 17.63 1.21
N ARG A 350 -17.47 16.36 1.04
CA ARG A 350 -18.31 15.19 1.26
C ARG A 350 -17.56 14.05 1.95
N GLN A 351 -18.26 13.38 2.85
CA GLN A 351 -17.82 12.11 3.43
C GLN A 351 -18.37 10.94 2.61
N PHE A 352 -17.48 10.12 2.07
CA PHE A 352 -17.86 8.93 1.30
C PHE A 352 -18.02 7.72 2.22
N SER A 353 -19.02 6.89 1.95
CA SER A 353 -19.19 5.63 2.65
C SER A 353 -18.04 4.64 2.35
N PRO A 354 -17.81 3.63 3.21
CA PRO A 354 -16.79 2.61 2.97
C PRO A 354 -17.10 1.69 1.78
N TYR A 355 -18.25 1.85 1.15
CA TYR A 355 -18.68 1.14 -0.05
C TYR A 355 -18.56 1.99 -1.33
N GLU A 356 -18.39 3.28 -1.17
CA GLU A 356 -18.08 4.24 -2.25
C GLU A 356 -16.58 4.48 -2.37
N TYR A 357 -15.88 4.70 -1.23
CA TYR A 357 -14.44 4.91 -1.17
C TYR A 357 -13.76 3.74 -0.46
N LEU A 358 -13.13 2.86 -1.22
CA LEU A 358 -12.61 1.58 -0.76
C LEU A 358 -11.19 1.24 -1.27
N PRO A 359 -10.22 2.16 -1.25
CA PRO A 359 -8.87 1.91 -1.77
C PRO A 359 -8.13 0.79 -1.02
N PHE A 360 -8.55 0.50 0.19
CA PHE A 360 -8.04 -0.56 1.06
C PHE A 360 -8.95 -1.79 1.12
N GLY A 361 -9.86 -1.94 0.15
CA GLY A 361 -10.88 -2.99 0.19
C GLY A 361 -11.89 -2.79 1.32
N GLY A 362 -12.57 -3.88 1.72
CA GLY A 362 -13.62 -3.79 2.73
C GLY A 362 -13.97 -5.12 3.39
N GLY A 363 -14.88 -5.03 4.37
CA GLY A 363 -15.34 -6.16 5.16
C GLY A 363 -14.23 -6.81 5.99
N SER A 364 -14.32 -8.11 6.19
CA SER A 364 -13.33 -8.89 6.95
C SER A 364 -11.92 -8.81 6.35
N ARG A 365 -11.80 -8.57 5.05
CA ARG A 365 -10.54 -8.52 4.28
C ARG A 365 -10.00 -7.10 4.07
N ARG A 366 -10.54 -6.11 4.76
CA ARG A 366 -9.98 -4.74 4.71
C ARG A 366 -8.52 -4.75 5.15
N CYS A 367 -7.68 -3.98 4.45
CA CYS A 367 -6.25 -3.85 4.73
C CYS A 367 -6.00 -3.45 6.19
N ILE A 368 -5.19 -4.24 6.91
CA ILE A 368 -4.83 -3.98 8.31
C ILE A 368 -3.87 -2.79 8.45
N GLY A 369 -3.01 -2.58 7.44
CA GLY A 369 -2.02 -1.48 7.40
C GLY A 369 -2.57 -0.17 6.84
N SER A 370 -3.90 -0.01 6.64
CA SER A 370 -4.47 1.19 6.00
C SER A 370 -4.16 2.49 6.74
N ALA A 371 -4.21 2.46 8.08
CA ALA A 371 -3.89 3.63 8.91
C ALA A 371 -2.41 3.99 8.80
N PHE A 372 -1.53 2.98 8.86
CA PHE A 372 -0.08 3.16 8.72
C PHE A 372 0.29 3.70 7.33
N ALA A 373 -0.28 3.15 6.27
CA ALA A 373 -0.01 3.61 4.90
C ALA A 373 -0.40 5.08 4.68
N LEU A 374 -1.58 5.50 5.16
CA LEU A 374 -2.00 6.91 5.09
C LEU A 374 -1.14 7.81 5.97
N PHE A 375 -0.73 7.34 7.13
CA PHE A 375 0.16 8.05 8.04
C PHE A 375 1.54 8.26 7.39
N GLU A 376 2.12 7.21 6.83
CA GLU A 376 3.38 7.26 6.08
C GLU A 376 3.28 8.21 4.88
N MET A 377 2.24 8.09 4.06
CA MET A 377 2.04 8.98 2.92
C MET A 377 2.05 10.45 3.34
N LYS A 378 1.29 10.81 4.35
CA LYS A 378 1.18 12.21 4.81
C LYS A 378 2.52 12.76 5.31
N LEU A 379 3.22 12.00 6.15
CA LEU A 379 4.49 12.43 6.71
C LEU A 379 5.59 12.53 5.65
N VAL A 380 5.70 11.55 4.77
CA VAL A 380 6.69 11.56 3.68
C VAL A 380 6.45 12.74 2.75
N LEU A 381 5.21 12.97 2.32
CA LEU A 381 4.86 14.11 1.46
C LEU A 381 5.17 15.44 2.13
N ALA A 382 4.75 15.62 3.37
CA ALA A 382 5.01 16.84 4.12
C ALA A 382 6.52 17.08 4.32
N THR A 383 7.29 16.05 4.68
CA THR A 383 8.73 16.15 4.89
C THR A 383 9.47 16.52 3.60
N ILE A 384 9.12 15.89 2.49
CA ILE A 384 9.72 16.21 1.18
C ILE A 384 9.38 17.65 0.79
N LEU A 385 8.09 17.98 0.78
CA LEU A 385 7.60 19.26 0.24
C LEU A 385 7.87 20.45 1.15
N SER A 386 8.17 20.24 2.43
CA SER A 386 8.67 21.31 3.30
C SER A 386 10.08 21.78 2.93
N GLN A 387 10.91 20.92 2.34
CA GLN A 387 12.32 21.19 2.04
C GLN A 387 12.59 21.40 0.56
N TRP A 388 11.88 20.70 -0.32
CA TRP A 388 12.13 20.64 -1.74
C TRP A 388 10.89 20.94 -2.58
N GLU A 389 11.11 21.54 -3.75
CA GLU A 389 10.15 21.59 -4.83
C GLU A 389 10.50 20.48 -5.84
N LEU A 390 9.55 19.61 -6.17
CA LEU A 390 9.74 18.57 -7.18
C LEU A 390 9.05 18.99 -8.47
N LYS A 391 9.72 18.78 -9.60
CA LYS A 391 9.18 19.06 -10.93
C LYS A 391 9.31 17.83 -11.82
N LEU A 392 8.22 17.46 -12.46
CA LEU A 392 8.21 16.42 -13.48
C LEU A 392 9.01 16.89 -14.70
N LEU A 393 9.84 16.03 -15.26
CA LEU A 393 10.50 16.37 -16.52
C LEU A 393 9.48 16.49 -17.65
N PRO A 394 9.66 17.45 -18.56
CA PRO A 394 8.74 17.66 -19.67
C PRO A 394 8.70 16.46 -20.63
N ASN A 395 7.64 16.38 -21.44
CA ASN A 395 7.48 15.40 -22.53
C ASN A 395 7.46 13.94 -22.11
N GLN A 396 7.10 13.63 -20.85
CA GLN A 396 6.87 12.26 -20.41
C GLN A 396 5.38 11.89 -20.60
N ARG A 397 5.13 10.71 -21.22
CA ARG A 397 3.80 10.09 -21.19
C ARG A 397 3.70 9.24 -19.92
N ILE A 398 2.92 9.72 -18.97
CA ILE A 398 2.71 9.05 -17.69
C ILE A 398 1.33 8.40 -17.69
N SER A 399 1.33 7.08 -17.58
CA SER A 399 0.12 6.27 -17.44
C SER A 399 0.35 5.13 -16.45
N PRO A 400 -0.67 4.69 -15.70
CA PRO A 400 -0.53 3.56 -14.81
C PRO A 400 -0.10 2.29 -15.53
N VAL A 401 0.87 1.58 -14.96
CA VAL A 401 1.36 0.29 -15.46
C VAL A 401 1.05 -0.82 -14.45
N ARG A 402 0.65 -1.97 -14.96
CA ARG A 402 0.41 -3.14 -14.11
C ARG A 402 1.73 -3.75 -13.66
N ARG A 403 1.84 -4.01 -12.34
CA ARG A 403 2.96 -4.71 -11.71
C ARG A 403 2.42 -5.81 -10.81
N GLY A 404 2.43 -7.03 -11.30
CA GLY A 404 1.82 -8.16 -10.59
C GLY A 404 0.33 -7.91 -10.31
N LEU A 405 -0.02 -7.75 -9.05
CA LEU A 405 -1.39 -7.50 -8.59
C LEU A 405 -1.74 -6.02 -8.42
N THR A 406 -0.76 -5.13 -8.55
CA THR A 406 -0.90 -3.69 -8.29
C THR A 406 -0.76 -2.86 -9.56
N MET A 407 -1.25 -1.62 -9.48
CA MET A 407 -1.01 -0.57 -10.47
C MET A 407 -0.02 0.43 -9.89
N ALA A 408 0.97 0.80 -10.69
CA ALA A 408 2.06 1.67 -10.26
C ALA A 408 2.35 2.75 -11.31
N PRO A 409 3.05 3.83 -10.94
CA PRO A 409 3.65 4.73 -11.91
C PRO A 409 4.69 3.98 -12.78
N PRO A 410 4.87 4.38 -14.05
CA PRO A 410 5.88 3.78 -14.90
C PRO A 410 7.29 4.02 -14.31
N ALA A 411 8.19 3.06 -14.48
CA ALA A 411 9.54 3.12 -13.92
C ALA A 411 10.37 4.31 -14.44
N ASN A 412 10.05 4.79 -15.63
CA ASN A 412 10.72 5.92 -16.29
C ASN A 412 10.13 7.29 -15.89
N MET A 413 9.15 7.37 -14.99
CA MET A 413 8.66 8.65 -14.47
C MET A 413 9.77 9.35 -13.68
N ARG A 414 10.31 10.44 -14.25
CA ARG A 414 11.46 11.17 -13.69
C ARG A 414 11.07 12.57 -13.26
N MET A 415 11.59 12.93 -12.11
CA MET A 415 11.46 14.29 -11.55
C MET A 415 12.85 14.87 -11.27
N VAL A 416 12.88 16.17 -11.05
CA VAL A 416 14.04 16.92 -10.54
C VAL A 416 13.65 17.62 -9.26
N VAL A 417 14.60 17.80 -8.36
CA VAL A 417 14.44 18.65 -7.19
C VAL A 417 15.00 20.02 -7.45
N LYS A 418 14.29 21.03 -6.96
CA LYS A 418 14.73 22.42 -6.91
C LYS A 418 14.72 22.89 -5.45
N PRO A 419 15.64 23.76 -5.06
CA PRO A 419 15.54 24.42 -3.77
C PRO A 419 14.21 25.16 -3.68
N LYS A 420 13.53 25.03 -2.56
CA LYS A 420 12.34 25.82 -2.30
C LYS A 420 12.74 27.29 -2.32
N LYS A 421 12.11 28.09 -3.17
CA LYS A 421 12.30 29.55 -3.13
C LYS A 421 11.87 30.00 -1.74
N SER A 422 12.81 30.54 -0.96
CA SER A 422 12.46 31.17 0.31
C SER A 422 11.35 32.19 0.04
N TRP A 423 10.26 32.10 0.77
CA TRP A 423 9.26 33.16 0.77
C TRP A 423 9.97 34.42 1.24
N GLN A 424 10.44 35.28 0.32
CA GLN A 424 10.78 36.64 0.65
C GLN A 424 9.48 37.24 1.20
N LYS A 425 9.47 37.51 2.52
CA LYS A 425 8.49 38.44 3.09
C LYS A 425 8.55 39.68 2.18
N VAL A 426 7.48 39.93 1.47
CA VAL A 426 7.28 41.18 0.78
C VAL A 426 7.28 42.23 1.89
N SER A 427 8.40 42.85 2.09
CA SER A 427 8.54 44.03 2.93
C SER A 427 7.64 45.10 2.29
N GLN A 428 6.52 45.37 2.89
CA GLN A 428 5.72 46.54 2.53
C GLN A 428 6.65 47.75 2.60
N PRO A 429 6.72 48.56 1.57
CA PRO A 429 7.43 49.85 1.66
C PRO A 429 6.75 50.66 2.77
N ILE A 430 7.50 51.02 3.79
CA ILE A 430 7.10 52.02 4.78
C ILE A 430 6.91 53.33 3.99
N LEU A 431 5.65 53.69 3.80
CA LEU A 431 5.33 55.06 3.37
C LEU A 431 5.75 56.01 4.49
N THR A 432 6.94 56.57 4.38
CA THR A 432 7.34 57.75 5.13
C THR A 432 6.53 58.91 4.58
N SER A 433 5.51 59.32 5.34
CA SER A 433 4.86 60.61 5.20
C SER A 433 5.84 61.68 5.58
N GLY A 434 6.23 62.49 4.59
CA GLY A 434 6.79 63.81 4.76
C GLY A 434 5.71 64.88 4.70
#